data_fbbae13cb077265543922a337570cff9
#
_entry.id   fbbae13cb077265543922a337570cff9
#
_cell.length_a   1.000
_cell.length_b   1.000
_cell.length_c   1.000
_cell.angle_alpha   90.00
_cell.angle_beta   90.00
_cell.angle_gamma   90.00
#
_symmetry.space_group_name_H-M   'P 1'
#
loop_
_entity.id
_entity.type
_entity.pdbx_description
1 polymer ?
#
loop_
_entity_poly.entity_id
_entity_poly.type
_entity_poly.pdbx_seq_one_letter_code
_entity_poly.pdbx_strand_id
1 'polypeptide(L)'
;MLPQALEDAVKVAWVLCYSALLLVALAAAPQQRALQTPKEHTTRTRVVLLGTGTPVPDPERSGPATAIVVDNSAYLVDFGPGVMRRAKAAVLDRHIAALEPGNLKVAFATHLHSDHTAGYSDLIFTGWTAGRRTPLEVYGPTGLHSMTEHLLQAYRIDIETRTNPEGDQRSNPDGWKVNSHEIKSGVIYRDANVIVTAFPTKHAMESYGYRFDTPDRSVVISGDTSPTEETINACHGCDVLIHEARAVEMFAKLPEDRRSFGAKNHTTSEQLAALATKAKPGLLIVYHAWISWWPSVEAAGDQPVVLTSGGLHSTPDVLQREIGSRYSGNFVIGRDLDVY
;
A
#
# COMPACT_ATOMS: atom_id res chain seq x y z
N MET A 1 -37.22 33.77 74.79
CA MET A 1 -37.40 32.28 74.72
C MET A 1 -38.73 32.01 74.08
N LEU A 2 -38.74 31.43 72.93
CA LEU A 2 -39.95 30.99 72.25
C LEU A 2 -40.48 29.75 72.97
N PRO A 3 -41.81 29.51 73.02
CA PRO A 3 -42.37 28.36 73.68
C PRO A 3 -41.96 27.09 72.98
N GLN A 4 -41.62 26.02 73.74
CA GLN A 4 -41.16 24.74 73.29
C GLN A 4 -42.03 24.12 72.16
N ALA A 5 -43.34 24.33 72.17
CA ALA A 5 -44.32 23.88 71.17
C ALA A 5 -44.09 24.48 69.77
N LEU A 6 -43.45 25.66 69.66
CA LEU A 6 -43.18 26.32 68.38
C LEU A 6 -41.88 25.79 67.75
N GLU A 7 -40.90 25.39 68.55
CA GLU A 7 -39.64 24.76 68.09
C GLU A 7 -39.89 23.37 67.54
N ASP A 8 -40.80 22.64 68.19
CA ASP A 8 -41.13 21.28 67.71
C ASP A 8 -41.96 21.31 66.42
N ALA A 9 -42.84 22.30 66.25
CA ALA A 9 -43.60 22.48 65.00
C ALA A 9 -42.67 22.87 63.81
N VAL A 10 -41.64 23.70 64.07
CA VAL A 10 -40.67 24.08 63.05
C VAL A 10 -39.81 22.87 62.63
N LYS A 11 -39.38 22.02 63.57
CA LYS A 11 -38.60 20.81 63.28
C LYS A 11 -39.39 19.81 62.46
N VAL A 12 -40.69 19.60 62.72
CA VAL A 12 -41.56 18.71 61.93
C VAL A 12 -41.78 19.27 60.54
N ALA A 13 -41.96 20.59 60.37
CA ALA A 13 -42.10 21.20 59.04
C ALA A 13 -40.83 21.05 58.18
N TRP A 14 -39.64 21.15 58.77
CA TRP A 14 -38.37 20.94 58.08
C TRP A 14 -38.17 19.47 57.64
N VAL A 15 -38.53 18.50 58.45
CA VAL A 15 -38.42 17.07 58.10
C VAL A 15 -39.37 16.71 56.98
N LEU A 16 -40.59 17.26 56.96
CA LEU A 16 -41.57 17.03 55.89
C LEU A 16 -41.18 17.69 54.55
N CYS A 17 -40.56 18.91 54.58
CA CYS A 17 -40.04 19.54 53.39
C CYS A 17 -38.83 18.83 52.82
N TYR A 18 -37.91 18.28 53.64
CA TYR A 18 -36.76 17.52 53.17
C TYR A 18 -37.19 16.16 52.56
N SER A 19 -38.19 15.52 53.11
CA SER A 19 -38.72 14.25 52.57
C SER A 19 -39.46 14.43 51.23
N ALA A 20 -40.15 15.57 51.04
CA ALA A 20 -40.79 15.88 49.76
C ALA A 20 -39.79 16.26 48.65
N LEU A 21 -38.69 16.93 48.99
CA LEU A 21 -37.62 17.24 48.05
C LEU A 21 -36.79 16.01 47.62
N LEU A 22 -36.62 15.02 48.49
CA LEU A 22 -35.94 13.75 48.14
C LEU A 22 -36.79 12.84 47.24
N LEU A 23 -38.10 12.89 47.34
CA LEU A 23 -39.02 12.09 46.49
C LEU A 23 -39.19 12.66 45.08
N VAL A 24 -39.00 13.94 44.86
CA VAL A 24 -39.04 14.57 43.52
C VAL A 24 -37.72 14.41 42.78
N ALA A 25 -36.61 14.25 43.51
CA ALA A 25 -35.27 14.04 42.89
C ALA A 25 -35.08 12.60 42.31
N LEU A 26 -35.88 11.64 42.72
CA LEU A 26 -35.81 10.26 42.21
C LEU A 26 -36.65 9.99 40.93
N ALA A 27 -37.47 10.94 40.50
CA ALA A 27 -38.36 10.74 39.31
C ALA A 27 -37.82 11.37 38.01
N ALA A 28 -36.64 11.99 38.02
CA ALA A 28 -36.06 12.64 36.85
C ALA A 28 -34.58 12.21 36.60
N ALA A 29 -34.30 10.91 36.75
CA ALA A 29 -33.06 10.39 36.15
C ALA A 29 -33.26 10.39 34.63
N PRO A 30 -32.44 11.17 33.86
CA PRO A 30 -32.48 11.04 32.41
C PRO A 30 -32.05 9.60 32.11
N GLN A 31 -32.91 8.84 31.43
CA GLN A 31 -32.51 7.62 30.76
C GLN A 31 -31.30 7.99 29.90
N GLN A 32 -30.09 7.70 30.38
CA GLN A 32 -28.92 7.70 29.55
C GLN A 32 -29.17 6.65 28.47
N ARG A 33 -29.69 7.13 27.33
CA ARG A 33 -29.66 6.41 26.09
C ARG A 33 -28.18 6.02 25.93
N ALA A 34 -27.84 4.76 26.18
CA ALA A 34 -26.53 4.24 25.92
C ALA A 34 -26.20 4.66 24.48
N LEU A 35 -25.30 5.63 24.35
CA LEU A 35 -24.66 5.93 23.10
C LEU A 35 -24.03 4.60 22.72
N GLN A 36 -24.68 3.88 21.79
CA GLN A 36 -24.03 2.79 21.10
C GLN A 36 -22.79 3.44 20.49
N THR A 37 -21.64 3.21 21.11
CA THR A 37 -20.37 3.44 20.45
C THR A 37 -20.50 2.79 19.08
N PRO A 38 -20.28 3.52 17.98
CA PRO A 38 -20.23 2.90 16.67
C PRO A 38 -19.27 1.71 16.84
N LYS A 39 -19.70 0.50 16.46
CA LYS A 39 -18.78 -0.61 16.30
C LYS A 39 -17.71 -0.03 15.40
N GLU A 40 -16.53 0.17 15.93
CA GLU A 40 -15.33 0.40 15.15
C GLU A 40 -15.29 -0.80 14.19
N HIS A 41 -15.71 -0.59 12.95
CA HIS A 41 -15.41 -1.50 11.89
C HIS A 41 -13.89 -1.41 11.71
N THR A 42 -13.14 -2.16 12.51
CA THR A 42 -11.72 -2.34 12.26
C THR A 42 -11.64 -2.96 10.87
N THR A 43 -11.22 -2.15 9.92
CA THR A 43 -11.01 -2.58 8.55
C THR A 43 -10.04 -3.75 8.59
N ARG A 44 -10.45 -4.92 8.10
CA ARG A 44 -9.62 -6.12 8.06
C ARG A 44 -8.51 -5.99 7.03
N THR A 45 -8.79 -5.24 5.96
CA THR A 45 -7.88 -5.05 4.83
C THR A 45 -7.21 -3.68 4.90
N ARG A 46 -5.89 -3.66 4.83
CA ARG A 46 -5.06 -2.46 4.74
C ARG A 46 -4.22 -2.51 3.47
N VAL A 47 -4.10 -1.37 2.81
CA VAL A 47 -3.16 -1.16 1.71
C VAL A 47 -1.96 -0.42 2.27
N VAL A 48 -0.74 -0.96 2.08
CA VAL A 48 0.50 -0.36 2.55
C VAL A 48 1.43 -0.13 1.37
N LEU A 49 1.77 1.11 1.10
CA LEU A 49 2.75 1.46 0.08
C LEU A 49 4.16 1.25 0.65
N LEU A 50 4.83 0.18 0.29
CA LEU A 50 6.20 -0.09 0.74
C LEU A 50 7.23 0.68 -0.09
N GLY A 51 6.90 0.98 -1.34
CA GLY A 51 7.73 1.76 -2.23
C GLY A 51 6.91 2.40 -3.34
N THR A 52 7.16 3.68 -3.59
CA THR A 52 6.46 4.50 -4.58
C THR A 52 7.40 5.10 -5.62
N GLY A 53 8.69 4.71 -5.56
CA GLY A 53 9.75 5.20 -6.43
C GLY A 53 9.59 4.77 -7.89
N THR A 54 10.53 5.18 -8.71
CA THR A 54 10.64 4.92 -10.15
C THR A 54 12.03 4.35 -10.44
N PRO A 55 12.40 4.03 -11.69
CA PRO A 55 13.77 3.61 -12.01
C PRO A 55 14.85 4.61 -11.58
N VAL A 56 14.48 5.87 -11.36
CA VAL A 56 15.42 6.89 -10.88
C VAL A 56 15.55 6.79 -9.37
N PRO A 57 16.74 6.55 -8.82
CA PRO A 57 16.94 6.43 -7.38
C PRO A 57 16.56 7.71 -6.65
N ASP A 58 15.75 7.56 -5.61
CA ASP A 58 15.37 8.63 -4.68
C ASP A 58 15.60 8.11 -3.26
N PRO A 59 16.40 8.78 -2.41
CA PRO A 59 16.68 8.33 -1.05
C PRO A 59 15.44 8.16 -0.17
N GLU A 60 14.38 8.93 -0.43
CA GLU A 60 13.13 8.90 0.33
C GLU A 60 12.11 7.87 -0.21
N ARG A 61 12.37 7.30 -1.39
CA ARG A 61 11.42 6.45 -2.09
C ARG A 61 12.07 5.14 -2.54
N SER A 62 11.62 4.05 -1.98
CA SER A 62 11.99 2.70 -2.45
C SER A 62 11.32 2.37 -3.79
N GLY A 63 11.87 1.39 -4.50
CA GLY A 63 11.26 0.91 -5.73
C GLY A 63 9.82 0.41 -5.53
N PRO A 64 9.01 0.33 -6.59
CA PRO A 64 7.59 -0.01 -6.49
C PRO A 64 7.36 -1.30 -5.70
N ALA A 65 6.58 -1.21 -4.66
CA ALA A 65 6.12 -2.35 -3.87
C ALA A 65 4.89 -1.95 -3.06
N THR A 66 3.83 -2.72 -3.15
CA THR A 66 2.59 -2.51 -2.40
C THR A 66 2.23 -3.78 -1.65
N ALA A 67 1.84 -3.67 -0.39
CA ALA A 67 1.32 -4.80 0.36
C ALA A 67 -0.19 -4.65 0.60
N ILE A 68 -0.93 -5.70 0.27
CA ILE A 68 -2.31 -5.89 0.70
C ILE A 68 -2.27 -6.77 1.94
N VAL A 69 -2.66 -6.22 3.07
CA VAL A 69 -2.65 -6.92 4.35
C VAL A 69 -4.09 -7.19 4.76
N VAL A 70 -4.42 -8.46 4.93
CA VAL A 70 -5.74 -8.91 5.41
C VAL A 70 -5.53 -9.62 6.73
N ASP A 71 -6.01 -9.05 7.81
CA ASP A 71 -5.75 -9.51 9.18
C ASP A 71 -4.23 -9.71 9.43
N ASN A 72 -3.77 -10.96 9.51
CA ASN A 72 -2.36 -11.32 9.73
C ASN A 72 -1.64 -11.84 8.48
N SER A 73 -2.25 -11.75 7.31
CA SER A 73 -1.68 -12.20 6.04
C SER A 73 -1.28 -11.01 5.17
N ALA A 74 -0.12 -11.10 4.52
CA ALA A 74 0.37 -10.07 3.61
C ALA A 74 0.63 -10.65 2.22
N TYR A 75 0.20 -9.90 1.20
CA TYR A 75 0.33 -10.19 -0.22
C TYR A 75 1.05 -9.02 -0.87
N LEU A 76 2.22 -9.28 -1.44
CA LEU A 76 3.03 -8.23 -2.07
C LEU A 76 2.69 -8.10 -3.55
N VAL A 77 2.60 -6.88 -4.05
CA VAL A 77 2.58 -6.57 -5.48
C VAL A 77 3.82 -5.76 -5.79
N ASP A 78 4.66 -6.30 -6.64
CA ASP A 78 6.02 -5.89 -6.94
C ASP A 78 6.97 -5.94 -5.73
N PHE A 79 8.23 -6.02 -6.04
CA PHE A 79 9.30 -6.15 -5.06
C PHE A 79 10.52 -5.36 -5.54
N GLY A 80 10.33 -4.06 -5.73
CA GLY A 80 11.38 -3.13 -6.08
C GLY A 80 12.48 -3.02 -5.02
N PRO A 81 13.58 -2.33 -5.35
CA PRO A 81 14.69 -2.12 -4.41
C PRO A 81 14.23 -1.54 -3.07
N GLY A 82 14.63 -2.17 -1.97
CA GLY A 82 14.33 -1.72 -0.62
C GLY A 82 13.08 -2.34 0.01
N VAL A 83 12.33 -3.20 -0.69
CA VAL A 83 11.06 -3.80 -0.24
C VAL A 83 11.15 -4.41 1.17
N MET A 84 12.20 -5.17 1.48
CA MET A 84 12.33 -5.84 2.79
C MET A 84 12.60 -4.86 3.93
N ARG A 85 13.39 -3.81 3.68
CA ARG A 85 13.63 -2.74 4.65
C ARG A 85 12.35 -1.94 4.93
N ARG A 86 11.57 -1.66 3.88
CA ARG A 86 10.27 -0.96 4.01
C ARG A 86 9.21 -1.83 4.67
N ALA A 87 9.18 -3.14 4.39
CA ALA A 87 8.32 -4.07 5.12
C ALA A 87 8.64 -4.05 6.62
N LYS A 88 9.94 -4.10 6.99
CA LYS A 88 10.35 -3.99 8.39
C LYS A 88 10.04 -2.63 9.00
N ALA A 89 10.20 -1.53 8.27
CA ALA A 89 9.79 -0.21 8.72
C ALA A 89 8.28 -0.14 8.99
N ALA A 90 7.44 -0.73 8.12
CA ALA A 90 6.01 -0.79 8.36
C ALA A 90 5.63 -1.60 9.63
N VAL A 91 6.41 -2.62 9.98
CA VAL A 91 6.25 -3.32 11.28
C VAL A 91 6.54 -2.39 12.45
N LEU A 92 7.64 -1.65 12.39
CA LEU A 92 8.12 -0.82 13.51
C LEU A 92 7.30 0.46 13.64
N ASP A 93 7.04 1.15 12.53
CA ASP A 93 6.46 2.50 12.52
C ASP A 93 4.93 2.48 12.40
N ARG A 94 4.35 1.44 11.79
CA ARG A 94 2.91 1.29 11.55
C ARG A 94 2.28 0.13 12.32
N HIS A 95 3.08 -0.62 13.08
CA HIS A 95 2.65 -1.76 13.91
C HIS A 95 1.92 -2.86 13.09
N ILE A 96 2.41 -3.13 11.88
CA ILE A 96 1.81 -4.12 10.97
C ILE A 96 2.62 -5.42 11.00
N ALA A 97 2.40 -6.26 12.01
CA ALA A 97 3.15 -7.49 12.24
C ALA A 97 3.09 -8.50 11.07
N ALA A 98 2.05 -8.45 10.24
CA ALA A 98 1.95 -9.27 9.03
C ALA A 98 3.13 -9.03 8.05
N LEU A 99 3.75 -7.85 8.09
CA LEU A 99 4.87 -7.46 7.24
C LEU A 99 6.25 -7.82 7.81
N GLU A 100 6.32 -8.58 8.92
CA GLU A 100 7.61 -9.14 9.34
C GLU A 100 8.22 -9.94 8.17
N PRO A 101 9.52 -9.71 7.84
CA PRO A 101 10.17 -10.36 6.70
C PRO A 101 9.95 -11.87 6.60
N GLY A 102 9.98 -12.58 7.71
CA GLY A 102 9.73 -14.03 7.77
C GLY A 102 8.28 -14.45 7.51
N ASN A 103 7.32 -13.51 7.53
CA ASN A 103 5.91 -13.76 7.28
C ASN A 103 5.50 -13.56 5.82
N LEU A 104 6.36 -12.97 4.98
CA LEU A 104 6.08 -12.72 3.57
C LEU A 104 6.19 -14.01 2.77
N LYS A 105 5.06 -14.53 2.28
CA LYS A 105 4.95 -15.84 1.63
C LYS A 105 4.41 -15.80 0.22
N VAL A 106 3.72 -14.72 -0.17
CA VAL A 106 3.06 -14.59 -1.48
C VAL A 106 3.37 -13.24 -2.09
N ALA A 107 3.83 -13.24 -3.35
CA ALA A 107 4.14 -12.05 -4.11
C ALA A 107 3.65 -12.14 -5.56
N PHE A 108 3.39 -11.01 -6.18
CA PHE A 108 2.90 -10.86 -7.54
C PHE A 108 3.76 -9.82 -8.25
N ALA A 109 4.37 -10.16 -9.38
CA ALA A 109 5.09 -9.22 -10.22
C ALA A 109 4.16 -8.69 -11.31
N THR A 110 4.02 -7.37 -11.43
CA THR A 110 3.22 -6.77 -12.50
C THR A 110 3.92 -6.96 -13.85
N HIS A 111 5.22 -6.76 -13.90
CA HIS A 111 6.09 -6.97 -15.05
C HIS A 111 7.55 -7.11 -14.58
N LEU A 112 8.48 -7.37 -15.51
CA LEU A 112 9.86 -7.72 -15.15
C LEU A 112 10.87 -6.59 -15.33
N HIS A 113 10.48 -5.32 -15.29
CA HIS A 113 11.44 -4.22 -15.19
C HIS A 113 12.21 -4.28 -13.86
N SER A 114 13.45 -3.82 -13.88
CA SER A 114 14.37 -3.93 -12.74
C SER A 114 13.92 -3.14 -11.52
N ASP A 115 13.28 -2.01 -11.69
CA ASP A 115 12.75 -1.21 -10.57
C ASP A 115 11.59 -1.89 -9.84
N HIS A 116 10.86 -2.80 -10.51
CA HIS A 116 9.82 -3.64 -9.90
C HIS A 116 10.35 -4.97 -9.34
N THR A 117 11.53 -5.41 -9.76
CA THR A 117 12.04 -6.77 -9.46
C THR A 117 13.41 -6.83 -8.81
N ALA A 118 14.20 -5.73 -8.75
CA ALA A 118 15.57 -5.80 -8.22
C ALA A 118 15.65 -6.15 -6.72
N GLY A 119 14.55 -6.01 -5.97
CA GLY A 119 14.45 -6.51 -4.60
C GLY A 119 14.06 -7.99 -4.48
N TYR A 120 13.94 -8.73 -5.60
CA TYR A 120 13.50 -10.13 -5.57
C TYR A 120 14.44 -11.03 -4.77
N SER A 121 15.74 -10.90 -4.96
CA SER A 121 16.71 -11.64 -4.16
C SER A 121 16.64 -11.29 -2.68
N ASP A 122 16.42 -10.01 -2.35
CA ASP A 122 16.22 -9.57 -0.96
C ASP A 122 14.95 -10.20 -0.37
N LEU A 123 13.84 -10.24 -1.11
CA LEU A 123 12.60 -10.90 -0.70
C LEU A 123 12.80 -12.41 -0.43
N ILE A 124 13.56 -13.09 -1.30
CA ILE A 124 13.86 -14.52 -1.15
C ILE A 124 14.72 -14.74 0.10
N PHE A 125 15.92 -14.14 0.14
CA PHE A 125 16.95 -14.52 1.10
C PHE A 125 16.82 -13.81 2.45
N THR A 126 16.42 -12.55 2.50
CA THR A 126 16.14 -11.87 3.76
C THR A 126 14.89 -12.46 4.43
N GLY A 127 13.84 -12.81 3.66
CA GLY A 127 12.68 -13.51 4.20
C GLY A 127 13.05 -14.88 4.82
N TRP A 128 13.91 -15.63 4.15
CA TRP A 128 14.43 -16.91 4.64
C TRP A 128 15.23 -16.76 5.94
N THR A 129 16.24 -15.89 5.95
CA THR A 129 17.10 -15.67 7.12
C THR A 129 16.35 -15.02 8.29
N ALA A 130 15.27 -14.28 8.02
CA ALA A 130 14.35 -13.74 9.00
C ALA A 130 13.29 -14.75 9.50
N GLY A 131 13.35 -16.00 9.05
CA GLY A 131 12.57 -17.10 9.65
C GLY A 131 11.44 -17.67 8.80
N ARG A 132 11.29 -17.30 7.52
CA ARG A 132 10.35 -17.97 6.61
C ARG A 132 10.75 -19.44 6.46
N ARG A 133 9.79 -20.35 6.70
CA ARG A 133 10.04 -21.80 6.72
C ARG A 133 9.40 -22.55 5.54
N THR A 134 8.67 -21.85 4.70
CA THR A 134 8.00 -22.40 3.51
C THR A 134 8.57 -21.75 2.26
N PRO A 135 8.48 -22.39 1.11
CA PRO A 135 8.77 -21.73 -0.17
C PRO A 135 8.00 -20.42 -0.30
N LEU A 136 8.58 -19.48 -1.02
CA LEU A 136 7.91 -18.25 -1.44
C LEU A 136 7.08 -18.56 -2.70
N GLU A 137 5.80 -18.22 -2.68
CA GLU A 137 4.91 -18.31 -3.84
C GLU A 137 4.99 -16.99 -4.61
N VAL A 138 5.41 -17.02 -5.88
CA VAL A 138 5.53 -15.82 -6.71
C VAL A 138 4.82 -16.01 -8.05
N TYR A 139 3.95 -15.07 -8.37
CA TYR A 139 3.13 -15.05 -9.58
C TYR A 139 3.54 -13.88 -10.46
N GLY A 140 3.62 -14.07 -11.78
CA GLY A 140 3.98 -12.97 -12.68
C GLY A 140 4.03 -13.38 -14.15
N PRO A 141 4.47 -12.48 -15.05
CA PRO A 141 4.51 -12.72 -16.48
C PRO A 141 5.56 -13.77 -16.87
N THR A 142 5.51 -14.17 -18.13
CA THR A 142 6.51 -15.03 -18.77
C THR A 142 7.92 -14.49 -18.55
N GLY A 143 8.86 -15.37 -18.19
CA GLY A 143 10.24 -15.04 -17.82
C GLY A 143 10.50 -15.02 -16.30
N LEU A 144 9.45 -14.98 -15.47
CA LEU A 144 9.59 -15.04 -14.01
C LEU A 144 10.27 -16.32 -13.54
N HIS A 145 9.94 -17.47 -14.15
CA HIS A 145 10.54 -18.76 -13.83
C HIS A 145 12.06 -18.73 -14.07
N SER A 146 12.47 -18.29 -15.25
CA SER A 146 13.88 -18.15 -15.61
C SER A 146 14.63 -17.17 -14.71
N MET A 147 14.03 -16.03 -14.39
CA MET A 147 14.59 -15.07 -13.44
C MET A 147 14.82 -15.71 -12.07
N THR A 148 13.84 -16.46 -11.57
CA THR A 148 13.94 -17.19 -10.28
C THR A 148 15.08 -18.18 -10.28
N GLU A 149 15.19 -19.05 -11.29
CA GLU A 149 16.26 -20.04 -11.41
C GLU A 149 17.63 -19.41 -11.40
N HIS A 150 17.84 -18.35 -12.20
CA HIS A 150 19.13 -17.68 -12.27
C HIS A 150 19.50 -16.96 -10.96
N LEU A 151 18.53 -16.38 -10.25
CA LEU A 151 18.76 -15.79 -8.92
C LEU A 151 19.15 -16.86 -7.91
N LEU A 152 18.46 -17.99 -7.84
CA LEU A 152 18.81 -19.09 -6.94
C LEU A 152 20.20 -19.65 -7.26
N GLN A 153 20.54 -19.78 -8.54
CA GLN A 153 21.90 -20.18 -8.96
C GLN A 153 22.97 -19.17 -8.57
N ALA A 154 22.70 -17.88 -8.70
CA ALA A 154 23.63 -16.82 -8.29
C ALA A 154 23.94 -16.86 -6.79
N TYR A 155 22.99 -17.23 -5.96
CA TYR A 155 23.14 -17.33 -4.50
C TYR A 155 23.43 -18.76 -4.01
N ARG A 156 23.79 -19.69 -4.89
CA ARG A 156 24.03 -21.10 -4.56
C ARG A 156 24.99 -21.28 -3.40
N ILE A 157 26.09 -20.53 -3.34
CA ILE A 157 27.09 -20.63 -2.27
C ILE A 157 26.48 -20.26 -0.91
N ASP A 158 25.69 -19.20 -0.83
CA ASP A 158 25.02 -18.80 0.42
C ASP A 158 24.00 -19.85 0.88
N ILE A 159 23.22 -20.40 -0.08
CA ILE A 159 22.25 -21.47 0.19
C ILE A 159 22.96 -22.69 0.74
N GLU A 160 24.00 -23.19 0.07
CA GLU A 160 24.78 -24.37 0.49
C GLU A 160 25.40 -24.17 1.88
N THR A 161 25.97 -22.99 2.12
CA THR A 161 26.60 -22.67 3.42
C THR A 161 25.57 -22.69 4.56
N ARG A 162 24.42 -22.06 4.38
CA ARG A 162 23.38 -21.96 5.42
C ARG A 162 22.57 -23.24 5.60
N THR A 163 22.50 -24.11 4.61
CA THR A 163 21.79 -25.40 4.72
C THR A 163 22.71 -26.56 5.10
N ASN A 164 24.01 -26.34 5.18
CA ASN A 164 24.97 -27.38 5.61
C ASN A 164 24.65 -27.85 7.05
N PRO A 165 24.32 -29.15 7.25
CA PRO A 165 23.98 -29.67 8.58
C PRO A 165 25.18 -29.66 9.56
N GLU A 166 26.41 -29.62 9.05
CA GLU A 166 27.65 -29.57 9.83
C GLU A 166 28.16 -28.13 10.03
N GLY A 167 27.49 -27.14 9.42
CA GLY A 167 27.88 -25.75 9.51
C GLY A 167 27.47 -25.06 10.81
N ASP A 168 28.14 -23.96 11.14
CA ASP A 168 27.85 -23.14 12.33
C ASP A 168 26.54 -22.33 12.18
N GLN A 169 26.13 -22.02 10.94
CA GLN A 169 24.90 -21.31 10.64
C GLN A 169 23.88 -22.27 10.03
N ARG A 170 22.82 -22.54 10.76
CA ARG A 170 21.73 -23.40 10.28
C ARG A 170 20.47 -22.62 10.05
N SER A 171 20.15 -22.36 8.80
CA SER A 171 18.84 -21.89 8.39
C SER A 171 17.92 -23.09 8.07
N ASN A 172 16.60 -22.87 8.12
CA ASN A 172 15.69 -23.95 7.74
C ASN A 172 15.88 -24.31 6.24
N PRO A 173 15.63 -25.59 5.85
CA PRO A 173 15.98 -26.09 4.51
C PRO A 173 15.03 -25.63 3.39
N ASP A 174 13.90 -25.00 3.72
CA ASP A 174 12.82 -24.74 2.74
C ASP A 174 12.55 -23.26 2.47
N GLY A 175 12.92 -22.37 3.38
CA GLY A 175 12.55 -20.95 3.30
C GLY A 175 13.22 -20.17 2.18
N TRP A 176 14.31 -20.66 1.58
CA TRP A 176 14.95 -20.08 0.40
C TRP A 176 14.31 -20.54 -0.92
N LYS A 177 13.51 -21.61 -0.88
CA LYS A 177 12.86 -22.15 -2.07
C LYS A 177 11.79 -21.19 -2.57
N VAL A 178 11.55 -21.23 -3.87
CA VAL A 178 10.55 -20.42 -4.55
C VAL A 178 9.73 -21.30 -5.48
N ASN A 179 8.42 -21.17 -5.40
CA ASN A 179 7.48 -21.67 -6.38
C ASN A 179 7.08 -20.50 -7.27
N SER A 180 7.66 -20.40 -8.45
CA SER A 180 7.34 -19.36 -9.42
C SER A 180 6.24 -19.83 -10.36
N HIS A 181 5.24 -18.97 -10.61
CA HIS A 181 4.06 -19.25 -11.44
C HIS A 181 3.96 -18.21 -12.53
N GLU A 182 4.18 -18.60 -13.78
CA GLU A 182 3.91 -17.74 -14.94
C GLU A 182 2.41 -17.77 -15.24
N ILE A 183 1.79 -16.59 -15.24
CA ILE A 183 0.34 -16.43 -15.24
C ILE A 183 -0.20 -16.04 -16.62
N LYS A 184 -1.53 -16.12 -16.73
CA LYS A 184 -2.34 -15.45 -17.75
C LYS A 184 -3.49 -14.73 -17.06
N SER A 185 -4.23 -13.89 -17.80
CA SER A 185 -5.39 -13.18 -17.28
C SER A 185 -6.45 -14.12 -16.69
N GLY A 186 -7.08 -13.68 -15.61
CA GLY A 186 -8.10 -14.44 -14.88
C GLY A 186 -7.74 -14.61 -13.41
N VAL A 187 -8.44 -15.47 -12.69
CA VAL A 187 -8.15 -15.76 -11.28
C VAL A 187 -6.87 -16.59 -11.21
N ILE A 188 -5.83 -16.04 -10.59
CA ILE A 188 -4.49 -16.63 -10.51
C ILE A 188 -4.14 -17.14 -9.12
N TYR A 189 -4.80 -16.62 -8.09
CA TYR A 189 -4.55 -17.02 -6.70
C TYR A 189 -5.85 -16.93 -5.90
N ARG A 190 -6.00 -17.83 -4.94
CA ARG A 190 -7.12 -17.82 -3.99
C ARG A 190 -6.70 -18.50 -2.69
N ASP A 191 -7.04 -17.87 -1.57
CA ASP A 191 -7.01 -18.49 -0.25
C ASP A 191 -8.23 -18.07 0.59
N ALA A 192 -8.16 -18.24 1.91
CA ALA A 192 -9.25 -17.88 2.81
C ALA A 192 -9.49 -16.35 2.93
N ASN A 193 -8.50 -15.54 2.55
CA ASN A 193 -8.50 -14.09 2.76
C ASN A 193 -8.71 -13.31 1.46
N VAL A 194 -8.26 -13.83 0.31
CA VAL A 194 -8.27 -13.09 -0.95
C VAL A 194 -8.60 -13.96 -2.15
N ILE A 195 -9.18 -13.32 -3.17
CA ILE A 195 -9.18 -13.79 -4.55
C ILE A 195 -8.39 -12.77 -5.34
N VAL A 196 -7.36 -13.22 -6.09
CA VAL A 196 -6.55 -12.35 -6.93
C VAL A 196 -6.81 -12.67 -8.40
N THR A 197 -7.24 -11.64 -9.13
CA THR A 197 -7.49 -11.69 -10.57
C THR A 197 -6.47 -10.84 -11.29
N ALA A 198 -5.72 -11.42 -12.21
CA ALA A 198 -4.83 -10.71 -13.13
C ALA A 198 -5.59 -10.23 -14.36
N PHE A 199 -5.32 -9.01 -14.79
CA PHE A 199 -5.83 -8.46 -16.06
C PHE A 199 -4.68 -7.85 -16.85
N PRO A 200 -4.73 -7.87 -18.20
CA PRO A 200 -3.64 -7.36 -19.01
C PRO A 200 -3.56 -5.84 -18.91
N THR A 201 -2.34 -5.32 -18.90
CA THR A 201 -2.05 -3.90 -19.02
C THR A 201 -1.23 -3.62 -20.27
N LYS A 202 -1.00 -2.34 -20.59
CA LYS A 202 -0.31 -1.96 -21.82
C LYS A 202 1.00 -1.26 -21.48
N HIS A 203 2.10 -2.01 -21.57
CA HIS A 203 3.44 -1.56 -21.28
C HIS A 203 4.46 -2.05 -22.30
N ALA A 204 5.75 -1.79 -22.10
CA ALA A 204 6.83 -2.14 -23.01
C ALA A 204 7.07 -3.66 -23.13
N MET A 205 6.56 -4.44 -22.20
CA MET A 205 6.65 -5.90 -22.15
C MET A 205 5.35 -6.51 -21.63
N GLU A 206 5.25 -7.85 -21.58
CA GLU A 206 4.12 -8.53 -20.97
C GLU A 206 3.92 -8.02 -19.55
N SER A 207 2.72 -7.50 -19.26
CA SER A 207 2.41 -6.84 -17.99
C SER A 207 0.97 -7.09 -17.57
N TYR A 208 0.76 -7.12 -16.27
CA TYR A 208 -0.52 -7.34 -15.62
C TYR A 208 -0.79 -6.33 -14.52
N GLY A 209 -2.05 -5.91 -14.41
CA GLY A 209 -2.60 -5.36 -13.20
C GLY A 209 -3.27 -6.45 -12.38
N TYR A 210 -3.50 -6.18 -11.10
CA TYR A 210 -4.11 -7.14 -10.18
C TYR A 210 -5.32 -6.53 -9.47
N ARG A 211 -6.41 -7.32 -9.40
CA ARG A 211 -7.54 -7.04 -8.53
C ARG A 211 -7.54 -8.02 -7.37
N PHE A 212 -7.56 -7.49 -6.16
CA PHE A 212 -7.73 -8.22 -4.91
C PHE A 212 -9.16 -8.03 -4.42
N ASP A 213 -9.93 -9.09 -4.34
CA ASP A 213 -11.20 -9.13 -3.66
C ASP A 213 -10.98 -9.77 -2.27
N THR A 214 -11.17 -8.97 -1.23
CA THR A 214 -11.00 -9.35 0.18
C THR A 214 -12.36 -9.36 0.88
N PRO A 215 -12.50 -9.81 2.14
CA PRO A 215 -13.78 -9.85 2.82
C PRO A 215 -14.49 -8.49 2.99
N ASP A 216 -13.75 -7.39 2.97
CA ASP A 216 -14.27 -6.05 3.27
C ASP A 216 -13.86 -4.98 2.24
N ARG A 217 -12.99 -5.30 1.27
CA ARG A 217 -12.52 -4.34 0.25
C ARG A 217 -12.20 -5.01 -1.08
N SER A 218 -12.30 -4.22 -2.15
CA SER A 218 -11.76 -4.51 -3.46
C SER A 218 -10.63 -3.53 -3.77
N VAL A 219 -9.43 -4.04 -4.08
CA VAL A 219 -8.24 -3.23 -4.37
C VAL A 219 -7.73 -3.57 -5.76
N VAL A 220 -7.52 -2.55 -6.60
CA VAL A 220 -6.96 -2.70 -7.94
C VAL A 220 -5.62 -1.98 -8.02
N ILE A 221 -4.62 -2.66 -8.56
CA ILE A 221 -3.26 -2.13 -8.77
C ILE A 221 -2.92 -2.24 -10.23
N SER A 222 -2.57 -1.13 -10.87
CA SER A 222 -2.33 -1.11 -12.31
C SER A 222 -0.97 -1.68 -12.72
N GLY A 223 0.07 -1.57 -11.89
CA GLY A 223 1.45 -1.62 -12.37
C GLY A 223 1.71 -0.46 -13.34
N ASP A 224 2.74 -0.59 -14.17
CA ASP A 224 3.05 0.37 -15.23
C ASP A 224 2.16 0.12 -16.44
N THR A 225 1.50 1.17 -16.93
CA THR A 225 0.58 1.03 -18.05
C THR A 225 0.22 2.37 -18.69
N SER A 226 -0.01 2.38 -20.00
CA SER A 226 -0.89 3.39 -20.59
C SER A 226 -2.36 3.08 -20.23
N PRO A 227 -3.30 4.04 -20.33
CA PRO A 227 -4.70 3.79 -19.97
C PRO A 227 -5.33 2.65 -20.77
N THR A 228 -6.04 1.75 -20.10
CA THR A 228 -6.72 0.62 -20.72
C THR A 228 -8.17 0.50 -20.23
N GLU A 229 -9.05 -0.04 -21.04
CA GLU A 229 -10.43 -0.37 -20.63
C GLU A 229 -10.41 -1.55 -19.64
N GLU A 230 -9.41 -2.43 -19.69
CA GLU A 230 -9.23 -3.52 -18.76
C GLU A 230 -9.03 -3.01 -17.33
N THR A 231 -8.25 -1.95 -17.13
CA THR A 231 -8.09 -1.31 -15.81
C THR A 231 -9.41 -0.69 -15.32
N ILE A 232 -10.16 -0.01 -16.22
CA ILE A 232 -11.46 0.55 -15.88
C ILE A 232 -12.42 -0.56 -15.44
N ASN A 233 -12.50 -1.64 -16.22
CA ASN A 233 -13.38 -2.78 -15.95
C ASN A 233 -12.99 -3.54 -14.69
N ALA A 234 -11.68 -3.72 -14.45
CA ALA A 234 -11.18 -4.37 -13.24
C ALA A 234 -11.53 -3.57 -11.97
N CYS A 235 -11.52 -2.25 -12.02
CA CYS A 235 -11.95 -1.42 -10.90
C CYS A 235 -13.48 -1.35 -10.79
N HIS A 236 -14.17 -0.82 -11.80
CA HIS A 236 -15.63 -0.69 -11.86
C HIS A 236 -16.29 -0.43 -10.50
N GLY A 237 -15.93 0.66 -9.85
CA GLY A 237 -16.40 1.00 -8.50
C GLY A 237 -15.63 0.29 -7.37
N CYS A 238 -14.38 -0.13 -7.60
CA CYS A 238 -13.54 -0.70 -6.54
C CYS A 238 -13.33 0.28 -5.38
N ASP A 239 -13.05 -0.25 -4.19
CA ASP A 239 -12.82 0.61 -3.02
C ASP A 239 -11.53 1.39 -3.13
N VAL A 240 -10.47 0.77 -3.69
CA VAL A 240 -9.16 1.41 -3.90
C VAL A 240 -8.62 1.10 -5.28
N LEU A 241 -8.23 2.13 -6.01
CA LEU A 241 -7.44 2.04 -7.25
C LEU A 241 -6.07 2.65 -7.01
N ILE A 242 -5.02 1.85 -7.16
CA ILE A 242 -3.61 2.27 -7.11
C ILE A 242 -3.10 2.32 -8.54
N HIS A 243 -2.68 3.49 -9.00
CA HIS A 243 -2.30 3.69 -10.39
C HIS A 243 -1.08 4.61 -10.54
N GLU A 244 -0.23 4.33 -11.52
CA GLU A 244 0.86 5.22 -11.90
C GLU A 244 0.35 6.52 -12.50
N ALA A 245 1.15 7.59 -12.43
CA ALA A 245 0.91 8.78 -13.23
C ALA A 245 2.18 9.61 -13.47
N ARG A 246 2.18 10.31 -14.61
CA ARG A 246 3.17 11.33 -14.94
C ARG A 246 2.49 12.69 -15.12
N ALA A 247 3.06 13.73 -14.51
CA ALA A 247 2.57 15.07 -14.70
C ALA A 247 2.69 15.50 -16.17
N VAL A 248 1.63 16.04 -16.73
CA VAL A 248 1.61 16.55 -18.13
C VAL A 248 2.63 17.65 -18.33
N GLU A 249 2.75 18.56 -17.36
CA GLU A 249 3.71 19.67 -17.42
C GLU A 249 5.16 19.16 -17.57
N MET A 250 5.51 18.13 -16.83
CA MET A 250 6.84 17.51 -16.92
C MET A 250 7.00 16.74 -18.23
N PHE A 251 5.97 15.98 -18.60
CA PHE A 251 5.98 15.16 -19.80
C PHE A 251 6.21 15.98 -21.08
N ALA A 252 5.62 17.16 -21.15
CA ALA A 252 5.78 18.09 -22.27
C ALA A 252 7.23 18.61 -22.45
N LYS A 253 8.03 18.60 -21.39
CA LYS A 253 9.44 19.04 -21.39
C LYS A 253 10.43 17.96 -21.80
N LEU A 254 9.99 16.70 -21.93
CA LEU A 254 10.87 15.59 -22.33
C LEU A 254 11.24 15.66 -23.81
N PRO A 255 12.43 15.12 -24.21
CA PRO A 255 12.78 14.88 -25.60
C PRO A 255 11.74 14.02 -26.31
N GLU A 256 11.63 14.15 -27.64
CA GLU A 256 10.59 13.51 -28.45
C GLU A 256 10.57 11.98 -28.31
N ASP A 257 11.75 11.36 -28.34
CA ASP A 257 11.89 9.91 -28.16
C ASP A 257 11.34 9.43 -26.80
N ARG A 258 11.63 10.19 -25.74
CA ARG A 258 11.13 9.95 -24.38
C ARG A 258 9.63 10.19 -24.27
N ARG A 259 9.10 11.23 -24.92
CA ARG A 259 7.64 11.47 -24.99
C ARG A 259 6.93 10.37 -25.74
N SER A 260 7.46 9.96 -26.90
CA SER A 260 6.87 8.86 -27.68
C SER A 260 6.84 7.54 -26.90
N PHE A 261 7.93 7.19 -26.21
CA PHE A 261 7.97 6.02 -25.33
C PHE A 261 6.95 6.14 -24.18
N GLY A 262 6.94 7.29 -23.49
CA GLY A 262 6.04 7.51 -22.37
C GLY A 262 4.57 7.45 -22.76
N ALA A 263 4.20 8.05 -23.90
CA ALA A 263 2.81 8.04 -24.40
C ALA A 263 2.29 6.64 -24.72
N LYS A 264 3.18 5.70 -25.07
CA LYS A 264 2.81 4.32 -25.40
C LYS A 264 2.71 3.42 -24.17
N ASN A 265 3.45 3.74 -23.10
CA ASN A 265 3.74 2.80 -22.02
C ASN A 265 3.30 3.29 -20.63
N HIS A 266 2.92 4.56 -20.50
CA HIS A 266 2.58 5.16 -19.21
C HIS A 266 1.36 6.08 -19.30
N THR A 267 0.81 6.42 -18.14
CA THR A 267 -0.41 7.23 -18.01
C THR A 267 -0.05 8.65 -17.58
N THR A 268 -0.60 9.67 -18.24
CA THR A 268 -0.50 11.06 -17.77
C THR A 268 -1.55 11.37 -16.71
N SER A 269 -1.33 12.43 -15.92
CA SER A 269 -2.29 12.91 -14.92
C SER A 269 -3.68 13.21 -15.51
N GLU A 270 -3.75 13.74 -16.72
CA GLU A 270 -5.03 13.98 -17.45
C GLU A 270 -5.72 12.67 -17.81
N GLN A 271 -4.97 11.73 -18.35
CA GLN A 271 -5.49 10.41 -18.72
C GLN A 271 -5.95 9.63 -17.47
N LEU A 272 -5.19 9.72 -16.37
CA LEU A 272 -5.59 9.11 -15.11
C LEU A 272 -6.88 9.69 -14.56
N ALA A 273 -7.04 11.02 -14.60
CA ALA A 273 -8.28 11.69 -14.18
C ALA A 273 -9.49 11.20 -15.00
N ALA A 274 -9.31 11.07 -16.32
CA ALA A 274 -10.37 10.55 -17.22
C ALA A 274 -10.67 9.06 -16.93
N LEU A 275 -9.64 8.22 -16.70
CA LEU A 275 -9.77 6.82 -16.34
C LEU A 275 -10.52 6.67 -15.01
N ALA A 276 -10.11 7.40 -13.98
CA ALA A 276 -10.71 7.35 -12.66
C ALA A 276 -12.18 7.81 -12.66
N THR A 277 -12.52 8.81 -13.51
CA THR A 277 -13.90 9.25 -13.71
C THR A 277 -14.80 8.13 -14.24
N LYS A 278 -14.28 7.28 -15.13
CA LYS A 278 -14.99 6.11 -15.66
C LYS A 278 -15.01 4.95 -14.66
N ALA A 279 -13.87 4.64 -14.06
CA ALA A 279 -13.68 3.51 -13.14
C ALA A 279 -14.39 3.72 -11.79
N LYS A 280 -14.55 4.97 -11.33
CA LYS A 280 -15.25 5.40 -10.11
C LYS A 280 -14.73 4.71 -8.84
N PRO A 281 -13.41 4.71 -8.56
CA PRO A 281 -12.91 4.14 -7.31
C PRO A 281 -13.40 4.95 -6.11
N GLY A 282 -13.55 4.29 -4.95
CA GLY A 282 -13.80 4.95 -3.67
C GLY A 282 -12.63 5.85 -3.26
N LEU A 283 -11.39 5.39 -3.51
CA LEU A 283 -10.13 6.13 -3.35
C LEU A 283 -9.19 5.82 -4.52
N LEU A 284 -8.67 6.85 -5.17
CA LEU A 284 -7.56 6.75 -6.10
C LEU A 284 -6.24 7.07 -5.37
N ILE A 285 -5.29 6.15 -5.41
CA ILE A 285 -3.92 6.35 -4.90
C ILE A 285 -2.98 6.46 -6.11
N VAL A 286 -2.29 7.57 -6.22
CA VAL A 286 -1.27 7.78 -7.26
C VAL A 286 0.07 7.36 -6.70
N TYR A 287 0.72 6.39 -7.32
CA TYR A 287 2.04 5.90 -6.95
C TYR A 287 2.96 5.84 -8.17
N HIS A 288 4.19 5.41 -8.04
CA HIS A 288 5.14 5.27 -9.16
C HIS A 288 5.17 6.53 -10.06
N ALA A 289 5.02 7.68 -9.42
CA ALA A 289 5.02 8.95 -10.10
C ALA A 289 6.43 9.54 -10.19
N TRP A 290 6.75 10.16 -11.32
CA TRP A 290 8.02 10.85 -11.52
C TRP A 290 7.99 12.20 -10.81
N ILE A 291 8.02 12.17 -9.50
CA ILE A 291 8.02 13.33 -8.61
C ILE A 291 9.23 13.27 -7.68
N SER A 292 9.67 14.43 -7.21
CA SER A 292 10.61 14.56 -6.10
C SER A 292 9.92 15.24 -4.93
N TRP A 293 10.11 14.69 -3.74
CA TRP A 293 9.70 15.32 -2.49
C TRP A 293 10.75 16.33 -1.99
N TRP A 294 11.94 16.29 -2.57
CA TRP A 294 12.99 17.27 -2.27
C TRP A 294 12.66 18.60 -2.95
N PRO A 295 12.80 19.73 -2.25
CA PRO A 295 12.82 21.02 -2.94
C PRO A 295 13.91 20.94 -4.01
N SER A 296 13.63 21.47 -5.21
CA SER A 296 14.64 21.64 -6.24
C SER A 296 15.84 22.28 -5.57
N VAL A 297 16.96 21.56 -5.50
CA VAL A 297 18.22 22.14 -5.02
C VAL A 297 18.59 23.17 -6.05
N GLU A 298 18.21 24.41 -5.83
CA GLU A 298 18.87 25.53 -6.47
C GLU A 298 20.35 25.37 -6.11
N ALA A 299 21.18 25.25 -7.14
CA ALA A 299 22.59 24.95 -7.00
C ALA A 299 23.22 25.85 -5.92
N ALA A 300 23.52 25.28 -4.78
CA ALA A 300 24.31 25.94 -3.77
C ALA A 300 25.77 25.94 -4.28
N GLY A 301 26.18 26.98 -4.96
CA GLY A 301 27.53 27.20 -5.45
C GLY A 301 27.79 26.72 -6.88
N ASP A 302 28.94 27.12 -7.44
CA ASP A 302 29.40 26.98 -8.83
C ASP A 302 29.56 25.54 -9.39
N GLN A 303 29.02 24.53 -8.76
CA GLN A 303 28.99 23.17 -9.29
C GLN A 303 27.64 22.86 -9.85
N PRO A 304 27.54 22.53 -11.15
CA PRO A 304 26.29 22.05 -11.71
C PRO A 304 25.94 20.74 -11.02
N VAL A 305 24.83 20.72 -10.28
CA VAL A 305 24.19 19.45 -9.89
C VAL A 305 23.73 18.82 -11.20
N VAL A 306 24.56 17.91 -11.72
CA VAL A 306 24.17 17.08 -12.85
C VAL A 306 23.08 16.14 -12.32
N LEU A 307 21.82 16.52 -12.55
CA LEU A 307 20.71 15.59 -12.45
C LEU A 307 20.90 14.54 -13.56
N THR A 308 21.72 13.54 -13.27
CA THR A 308 21.95 12.41 -14.17
C THR A 308 20.62 11.72 -14.40
N SER A 309 20.29 11.47 -15.65
CA SER A 309 19.08 10.87 -16.21
C SER A 309 17.97 11.80 -16.68
N GLY A 310 18.32 13.01 -17.14
CA GLY A 310 17.35 13.88 -17.79
C GLY A 310 16.35 14.57 -16.86
N GLY A 311 16.73 14.72 -15.63
CA GLY A 311 16.44 15.70 -14.57
C GLY A 311 15.10 16.41 -14.47
N LEU A 312 14.04 15.97 -15.12
CA LEU A 312 12.72 16.59 -15.02
C LEU A 312 11.86 15.77 -14.08
N HIS A 313 11.92 16.10 -12.80
CA HIS A 313 10.95 15.63 -11.82
C HIS A 313 9.85 16.68 -11.66
N SER A 314 8.61 16.21 -11.52
CA SER A 314 7.51 17.03 -11.06
C SER A 314 7.52 17.10 -9.53
N THR A 315 6.60 17.87 -8.96
CA THR A 315 6.33 17.85 -7.52
C THR A 315 4.96 17.23 -7.25
N PRO A 316 4.70 16.72 -6.05
CA PRO A 316 3.37 16.25 -5.68
C PRO A 316 2.28 17.30 -5.92
N ASP A 317 2.59 18.57 -5.66
CA ASP A 317 1.64 19.68 -5.84
C ASP A 317 1.22 19.86 -7.31
N VAL A 318 2.12 19.60 -8.26
CA VAL A 318 1.78 19.64 -9.69
C VAL A 318 0.78 18.54 -10.02
N LEU A 319 1.05 17.30 -9.62
CA LEU A 319 0.12 16.18 -9.82
C LEU A 319 -1.21 16.42 -9.11
N GLN A 320 -1.18 16.90 -7.87
CA GLN A 320 -2.37 17.23 -7.09
C GLN A 320 -3.25 18.26 -7.85
N ARG A 321 -2.63 19.29 -8.42
CA ARG A 321 -3.32 20.34 -9.18
C ARG A 321 -3.85 19.83 -10.52
N GLU A 322 -3.05 19.07 -11.28
CA GLU A 322 -3.43 18.54 -12.59
C GLU A 322 -4.58 17.53 -12.50
N ILE A 323 -4.52 16.59 -11.56
CA ILE A 323 -5.59 15.60 -11.34
C ILE A 323 -6.81 16.28 -10.75
N GLY A 324 -6.66 17.08 -9.68
CA GLY A 324 -7.77 17.72 -8.97
C GLY A 324 -8.55 18.74 -9.83
N SER A 325 -7.95 19.30 -10.89
CA SER A 325 -8.67 20.15 -11.83
C SER A 325 -9.61 19.38 -12.76
N ARG A 326 -9.51 18.03 -12.84
CA ARG A 326 -10.23 17.19 -13.82
C ARG A 326 -10.98 16.01 -13.16
N TYR A 327 -10.63 15.64 -11.95
CA TYR A 327 -11.24 14.55 -11.21
C TYR A 327 -11.75 15.03 -9.86
N SER A 328 -13.05 14.88 -9.63
CA SER A 328 -13.73 15.32 -8.40
C SER A 328 -13.87 14.23 -7.33
N GLY A 329 -13.42 13.01 -7.61
CA GLY A 329 -13.40 11.91 -6.64
C GLY A 329 -12.26 12.04 -5.63
N ASN A 330 -12.28 11.18 -4.62
CA ASN A 330 -11.21 11.13 -3.61
C ASN A 330 -9.92 10.62 -4.22
N PHE A 331 -8.82 11.34 -4.06
CA PHE A 331 -7.49 10.88 -4.47
C PHE A 331 -6.38 11.40 -3.57
N VAL A 332 -5.27 10.69 -3.57
CA VAL A 332 -4.04 11.05 -2.84
C VAL A 332 -2.81 10.74 -3.70
N ILE A 333 -1.74 11.49 -3.48
CA ILE A 333 -0.41 11.15 -3.99
C ILE A 333 0.29 10.36 -2.88
N GLY A 334 0.47 9.05 -3.11
CA GLY A 334 1.00 8.13 -2.13
C GLY A 334 2.47 8.32 -1.81
N ARG A 335 2.83 8.06 -0.56
CA ARG A 335 4.21 8.06 -0.06
C ARG A 335 4.57 6.67 0.47
N ASP A 336 5.86 6.39 0.53
CA ASP A 336 6.35 5.20 1.21
C ASP A 336 5.84 5.15 2.65
N LEU A 337 5.37 3.97 3.07
CA LEU A 337 4.79 3.67 4.37
C LEU A 337 3.42 4.32 4.66
N ASP A 338 2.76 4.91 3.67
CA ASP A 338 1.34 5.26 3.81
C ASP A 338 0.48 3.99 3.94
N VAL A 339 -0.56 4.09 4.78
CA VAL A 339 -1.50 3.00 5.07
C VAL A 339 -2.93 3.50 4.85
N TYR A 340 -3.70 2.74 4.08
CA TYR A 340 -5.08 3.06 3.71
C TYR A 340 -6.06 1.96 4.08
#